data_f040812d430075e3447bbbb5d99c68a6
#
_entry.id   f040812d430075e3447bbbb5d99c68a6
#
_cell.length_a   1.000
_cell.length_b   1.000
_cell.length_c   1.000
_cell.angle_alpha   90.00
_cell.angle_beta   90.00
_cell.angle_gamma   90.00
#
_symmetry.space_group_name_H-M   'P 1'
#
loop_
_entity.id
_entity.type
_entity.pdbx_description
1 polymer ?
#
loop_
_entity_poly.entity_id
_entity_poly.type
_entity_poly.pdbx_seq_one_letter_code
_entity_poly.pdbx_strand_id
1 'polypeptide(L)'
;DLDVLTLAGLLHDVGKMKIPEEIIKKPGILTEEEYTEIKNHPRRGYNLLKPMKLDERIKKVALMHHERCDGSGYPDGLRGDQIDEFAKIVAIADVYDALTSARVYRGALCPFEVINMVVEQDGDKRFDPKYLHPFLEGVVKSFIGCEVVLSDGEKGTIVAMHADELARPSV
;
A
#
# COMPACT_ATOMS: atom_id res chain seq x y z
N ASP A 1 -17.36 9.06 -6.65
CA ASP A 1 -16.34 8.73 -5.67
C ASP A 1 -15.15 7.95 -6.24
N LEU A 2 -15.36 7.04 -7.23
CA LEU A 2 -14.26 6.27 -7.84
C LEU A 2 -13.22 7.18 -8.53
N ASP A 3 -13.66 8.19 -9.27
CA ASP A 3 -12.76 9.13 -9.94
C ASP A 3 -11.89 9.92 -8.93
N VAL A 4 -12.50 10.30 -7.80
CA VAL A 4 -11.79 10.99 -6.71
C VAL A 4 -10.76 10.07 -6.08
N LEU A 5 -11.10 8.81 -5.81
CA LEU A 5 -10.19 7.81 -5.26
C LEU A 5 -9.04 7.51 -6.24
N THR A 6 -9.34 7.36 -7.53
CA THR A 6 -8.33 7.15 -8.58
C THR A 6 -7.34 8.32 -8.63
N LEU A 7 -7.85 9.55 -8.64
CA LEU A 7 -6.99 10.74 -8.65
C LEU A 7 -6.20 10.87 -7.34
N ALA A 8 -6.79 10.51 -6.21
CA ALA A 8 -6.09 10.46 -4.93
C ALA A 8 -4.93 9.46 -4.95
N GLY A 9 -5.17 8.26 -5.50
CA GLY A 9 -4.12 7.24 -5.69
C GLY A 9 -3.00 7.71 -6.63
N LEU A 10 -3.32 8.45 -7.71
CA LEU A 10 -2.30 9.01 -8.61
C LEU A 10 -1.45 10.11 -7.96
N LEU A 11 -2.03 10.87 -7.03
CA LEU A 11 -1.38 12.05 -6.43
C LEU A 11 -0.83 11.81 -5.03
N HIS A 12 -1.04 10.62 -4.42
CA HIS A 12 -0.63 10.37 -3.03
C HIS A 12 0.84 10.69 -2.77
N ASP A 13 1.69 10.38 -3.72
CA ASP A 13 3.15 10.50 -3.65
C ASP A 13 3.71 11.79 -4.28
N VAL A 14 2.86 12.75 -4.69
CA VAL A 14 3.32 13.99 -5.37
C VAL A 14 4.35 14.78 -4.56
N GLY A 15 4.34 14.64 -3.25
CA GLY A 15 5.32 15.29 -2.36
C GLY A 15 6.75 14.78 -2.53
N LYS A 16 6.96 13.61 -3.11
CA LYS A 16 8.30 13.08 -3.44
C LYS A 16 9.06 13.98 -4.41
N MET A 17 8.36 14.79 -5.21
CA MET A 17 8.98 15.82 -6.06
C MET A 17 9.78 16.89 -5.27
N LYS A 18 9.57 16.98 -3.96
CA LYS A 18 10.27 17.92 -3.07
C LYS A 18 11.35 17.26 -2.22
N ILE A 19 11.57 15.95 -2.42
CA ILE A 19 12.67 15.22 -1.78
C ILE A 19 13.89 15.28 -2.70
N PRO A 20 15.11 15.46 -2.17
CA PRO A 20 16.33 15.43 -2.97
C PRO A 20 16.45 14.12 -3.79
N GLU A 21 16.78 14.26 -5.04
CA GLU A 21 16.82 13.13 -6.00
C GLU A 21 17.84 12.06 -5.58
N GLU A 22 18.97 12.50 -5.00
CA GLU A 22 20.01 11.62 -4.46
C GLU A 22 19.50 10.71 -3.34
N ILE A 23 18.49 11.13 -2.57
CA ILE A 23 17.87 10.30 -1.53
C ILE A 23 16.89 9.32 -2.17
N ILE A 24 16.05 9.80 -3.10
CA ILE A 24 15.03 8.96 -3.76
C ILE A 24 15.67 7.84 -4.59
N LYS A 25 16.77 8.16 -5.29
CA LYS A 25 17.47 7.23 -6.20
C LYS A 25 18.64 6.49 -5.54
N LYS A 26 18.85 6.66 -4.25
CA LYS A 26 19.97 6.05 -3.53
C LYS A 26 19.93 4.52 -3.66
N PRO A 27 20.95 3.89 -4.23
CA PRO A 27 21.05 2.44 -4.22
C PRO A 27 21.46 1.96 -2.82
N GLY A 28 20.59 1.24 -2.14
CA GLY A 28 20.89 0.64 -0.83
C GLY A 28 20.09 1.21 0.33
N ILE A 29 20.59 1.02 1.55
CA ILE A 29 19.91 1.38 2.79
C ILE A 29 20.04 2.89 3.03
N LEU A 30 18.92 3.54 3.36
CA LEU A 30 18.89 4.94 3.77
C LEU A 30 19.42 5.10 5.18
N THR A 31 20.06 6.25 5.48
CA THR A 31 20.35 6.63 6.86
C THR A 31 19.06 7.04 7.57
N GLU A 32 19.11 7.21 8.90
CA GLU A 32 17.94 7.66 9.66
C GLU A 32 17.51 9.08 9.26
N GLU A 33 18.47 9.95 8.95
CA GLU A 33 18.20 11.32 8.46
C GLU A 33 17.54 11.30 7.09
N GLU A 34 18.07 10.50 6.15
CA GLU A 34 17.49 10.34 4.81
C GLU A 34 16.10 9.73 4.87
N TYR A 35 15.87 8.74 5.73
CA TYR A 35 14.56 8.17 5.94
C TYR A 35 13.57 9.17 6.57
N THR A 36 14.05 9.99 7.50
CA THR A 36 13.27 11.08 8.09
C THR A 36 12.88 12.12 7.03
N GLU A 37 13.80 12.43 6.11
CA GLU A 37 13.52 13.33 4.99
C GLU A 37 12.44 12.76 4.05
N ILE A 38 12.50 11.46 3.74
CA ILE A 38 11.44 10.81 2.95
C ILE A 38 10.09 10.86 3.68
N LYS A 39 10.04 10.64 4.99
CA LYS A 39 8.80 10.72 5.77
C LYS A 39 8.14 12.11 5.75
N ASN A 40 8.80 13.13 5.24
CA ASN A 40 8.22 14.45 5.04
C ASN A 40 7.37 14.58 3.76
N HIS A 41 7.46 13.62 2.79
CA HIS A 41 6.74 13.76 1.53
C HIS A 41 5.21 13.86 1.68
N PRO A 42 4.53 13.17 2.64
CA PRO A 42 3.09 13.33 2.78
C PRO A 42 2.69 14.78 3.10
N ARG A 43 3.39 15.40 4.05
CA ARG A 43 3.18 16.81 4.42
C ARG A 43 3.48 17.75 3.26
N ARG A 44 4.55 17.50 2.52
CA ARG A 44 4.91 18.28 1.33
C ARG A 44 3.89 18.11 0.21
N GLY A 45 3.39 16.89 -0.01
CA GLY A 45 2.33 16.60 -0.98
C GLY A 45 1.05 17.35 -0.65
N TYR A 46 0.60 17.27 0.60
CA TYR A 46 -0.56 18.03 1.06
C TYR A 46 -0.39 19.54 0.79
N ASN A 47 0.77 20.12 1.14
CA ASN A 47 1.05 21.54 0.94
C ASN A 47 1.07 21.94 -0.55
N LEU A 48 1.53 21.05 -1.44
CA LEU A 48 1.46 21.26 -2.90
C LEU A 48 0.03 21.28 -3.41
N LEU A 49 -0.80 20.37 -2.89
CA LEU A 49 -2.19 20.22 -3.35
C LEU A 49 -3.15 21.21 -2.69
N LYS A 50 -2.81 21.74 -1.51
CA LYS A 50 -3.67 22.63 -0.71
C LYS A 50 -4.24 23.81 -1.49
N PRO A 51 -3.49 24.58 -2.31
CA PRO A 51 -4.00 25.71 -3.07
C PRO A 51 -4.83 25.29 -4.30
N MET A 52 -4.84 24.01 -4.67
CA MET A 52 -5.53 23.53 -5.87
C MET A 52 -7.02 23.34 -5.60
N LYS A 53 -7.84 23.56 -6.63
CA LYS A 53 -9.29 23.27 -6.60
C LYS A 53 -9.55 21.77 -6.80
N LEU A 54 -9.16 20.98 -5.82
CA LEU A 54 -9.34 19.53 -5.76
C LEU A 54 -10.25 19.16 -4.60
N ASP A 55 -10.90 18.00 -4.70
CA ASP A 55 -11.64 17.41 -3.58
C ASP A 55 -10.71 17.29 -2.36
N GLU A 56 -11.21 17.64 -1.18
CA GLU A 56 -10.42 17.60 0.05
C GLU A 56 -9.91 16.20 0.40
N ARG A 57 -10.65 15.15 -0.01
CA ARG A 57 -10.24 13.75 0.18
C ARG A 57 -8.92 13.45 -0.54
N ILE A 58 -8.70 14.00 -1.74
CA ILE A 58 -7.42 13.85 -2.48
C ILE A 58 -6.25 14.43 -1.69
N LYS A 59 -6.43 15.62 -1.11
CA LYS A 59 -5.42 16.29 -0.31
C LYS A 59 -5.12 15.51 0.97
N LYS A 60 -6.16 14.99 1.62
CA LYS A 60 -6.03 14.15 2.82
C LYS A 60 -5.30 12.84 2.52
N VAL A 61 -5.57 12.19 1.38
CA VAL A 61 -4.84 10.99 0.97
C VAL A 61 -3.35 11.27 0.85
N ALA A 62 -2.96 12.38 0.18
CA ALA A 62 -1.56 12.76 0.09
C ALA A 62 -0.89 12.94 1.47
N LEU A 63 -1.65 13.39 2.48
CA LEU A 63 -1.15 13.58 3.84
C LEU A 63 -1.09 12.27 4.64
N MET A 64 -2.11 11.40 4.49
CA MET A 64 -2.42 10.36 5.47
C MET A 64 -2.16 8.92 4.97
N HIS A 65 -1.74 8.70 3.72
CA HIS A 65 -1.60 7.33 3.15
C HIS A 65 -0.54 6.48 3.86
N HIS A 66 0.36 7.07 4.63
CA HIS A 66 1.31 6.37 5.48
C HIS A 66 0.88 6.28 6.95
N GLU A 67 -0.28 6.80 7.32
CA GLU A 67 -0.85 6.57 8.65
C GLU A 67 -1.29 5.11 8.80
N ARG A 68 -1.36 4.63 10.04
CA ARG A 68 -1.79 3.28 10.39
C ARG A 68 -2.81 3.34 11.53
N CYS A 69 -3.81 2.50 11.49
CA CYS A 69 -4.94 2.53 12.45
C CYS A 69 -4.50 2.36 13.91
N ASP A 70 -3.36 1.72 14.14
CA ASP A 70 -2.74 1.56 15.46
C ASP A 70 -1.93 2.78 15.92
N GLY A 71 -1.76 3.80 15.07
CA GLY A 71 -0.97 4.99 15.34
C GLY A 71 0.53 4.85 15.10
N SER A 72 0.98 3.71 14.53
CA SER A 72 2.39 3.48 14.20
C SER A 72 2.85 4.18 12.91
N GLY A 73 1.92 4.85 12.22
CA GLY A 73 2.16 5.52 10.95
C GLY A 73 2.81 6.91 11.08
N TYR A 74 2.88 7.62 9.99
CA TYR A 74 3.40 8.98 9.89
C TYR A 74 2.60 9.78 8.85
N PRO A 75 2.64 11.14 8.85
CA PRO A 75 3.51 12.03 9.64
C PRO A 75 2.98 12.38 11.03
N ASP A 76 1.71 12.14 11.34
CA ASP A 76 1.06 12.63 12.56
C ASP A 76 0.76 11.53 13.60
N GLY A 77 0.91 10.25 13.23
CA GLY A 77 0.59 9.11 14.10
C GLY A 77 -0.91 9.01 14.41
N LEU A 78 -1.75 9.31 13.41
CA LEU A 78 -3.20 9.26 13.53
C LEU A 78 -3.68 7.81 13.75
N ARG A 79 -4.84 7.69 14.41
CA ARG A 79 -5.44 6.38 14.74
C ARG A 79 -6.83 6.25 14.15
N GLY A 80 -7.17 5.05 13.71
CA GLY A 80 -8.53 4.63 13.40
C GLY A 80 -9.38 5.69 12.69
N ASP A 81 -10.34 6.26 13.42
CA ASP A 81 -11.31 7.23 12.88
C ASP A 81 -10.73 8.60 12.52
N GLN A 82 -9.50 8.89 12.95
CA GLN A 82 -8.82 10.14 12.58
C GLN A 82 -8.28 10.11 11.14
N ILE A 83 -8.16 8.91 10.55
CA ILE A 83 -7.64 8.71 9.19
C ILE A 83 -8.82 8.74 8.20
N ASP A 84 -8.70 9.54 7.15
CA ASP A 84 -9.71 9.60 6.08
C ASP A 84 -9.89 8.23 5.40
N GLU A 85 -11.14 7.86 5.07
CA GLU A 85 -11.47 6.56 4.48
C GLU A 85 -10.68 6.29 3.18
N PHE A 86 -10.51 7.30 2.32
CA PHE A 86 -9.75 7.15 1.07
C PHE A 86 -8.27 6.94 1.35
N ALA A 87 -7.73 7.58 2.39
CA ALA A 87 -6.34 7.36 2.81
C ALA A 87 -6.14 5.93 3.32
N LYS A 88 -7.10 5.35 4.06
CA LYS A 88 -7.06 3.94 4.48
C LYS A 88 -7.02 2.99 3.29
N ILE A 89 -7.83 3.24 2.26
CA ILE A 89 -7.87 2.41 1.04
C ILE A 89 -6.54 2.50 0.28
N VAL A 90 -6.05 3.72 0.04
CA VAL A 90 -4.79 3.94 -0.69
C VAL A 90 -3.60 3.38 0.09
N ALA A 91 -3.60 3.46 1.43
CA ALA A 91 -2.54 2.89 2.28
C ALA A 91 -2.39 1.37 2.11
N ILE A 92 -3.49 0.64 1.92
CA ILE A 92 -3.48 -0.81 1.68
C ILE A 92 -2.91 -1.10 0.28
N ALA A 93 -3.41 -0.39 -0.74
CA ALA A 93 -2.98 -0.57 -2.11
C ALA A 93 -1.49 -0.23 -2.31
N ASP A 94 -1.01 0.87 -1.70
CA ASP A 94 0.40 1.29 -1.74
C ASP A 94 1.33 0.24 -1.12
N VAL A 95 0.98 -0.30 0.04
CA VAL A 95 1.79 -1.36 0.67
C VAL A 95 1.80 -2.63 -0.19
N TYR A 96 0.66 -3.02 -0.74
CA TYR A 96 0.58 -4.18 -1.62
C TYR A 96 1.44 -3.99 -2.88
N ASP A 97 1.30 -2.86 -3.57
CA ASP A 97 2.12 -2.52 -4.74
C ASP A 97 3.61 -2.50 -4.39
N ALA A 98 3.96 -1.84 -3.29
CA ALA A 98 5.34 -1.76 -2.83
C ALA A 98 5.98 -3.13 -2.57
N LEU A 99 5.22 -4.14 -2.17
CA LEU A 99 5.71 -5.48 -1.88
C LEU A 99 5.71 -6.38 -3.13
N THR A 100 4.73 -6.25 -4.01
CA THR A 100 4.59 -7.04 -5.24
C THR A 100 5.36 -6.50 -6.44
N SER A 101 5.79 -5.23 -6.41
CA SER A 101 6.61 -4.62 -7.45
C SER A 101 8.11 -4.87 -7.21
N ALA A 102 8.86 -5.14 -8.30
CA ALA A 102 10.32 -5.21 -8.23
C ALA A 102 10.91 -3.83 -7.94
N ARG A 103 11.87 -3.76 -7.02
CA ARG A 103 12.59 -2.53 -6.68
C ARG A 103 14.08 -2.73 -6.89
N VAL A 104 14.85 -1.63 -7.00
CA VAL A 104 16.30 -1.64 -7.29
C VAL A 104 17.10 -2.58 -6.35
N TYR A 105 16.61 -2.79 -5.14
CA TYR A 105 17.28 -3.57 -4.09
C TYR A 105 16.54 -4.87 -3.69
N ARG A 106 15.38 -5.19 -4.35
CA ARG A 106 14.58 -6.39 -4.05
C ARG A 106 13.74 -6.79 -5.26
N GLY A 107 13.70 -8.09 -5.57
CA GLY A 107 12.73 -8.67 -6.50
C GLY A 107 11.28 -8.50 -6.02
N ALA A 108 10.32 -8.65 -6.92
CA ALA A 108 8.90 -8.76 -6.60
C ALA A 108 8.65 -9.99 -5.71
N LEU A 109 7.85 -9.82 -4.66
CA LEU A 109 7.37 -10.96 -3.87
C LEU A 109 6.15 -11.60 -4.56
N CYS A 110 5.95 -12.89 -4.32
CA CYS A 110 4.74 -13.56 -4.74
C CYS A 110 3.52 -12.91 -4.06
N PRO A 111 2.44 -12.60 -4.80
CA PRO A 111 1.25 -11.99 -4.22
C PRO A 111 0.69 -12.74 -3.02
N PHE A 112 0.71 -14.07 -3.04
CA PHE A 112 0.24 -14.91 -1.93
C PHE A 112 1.14 -14.81 -0.69
N GLU A 113 2.46 -14.68 -0.88
CA GLU A 113 3.38 -14.40 0.23
C GLU A 113 3.09 -13.03 0.86
N VAL A 114 2.81 -12.02 0.02
CA VAL A 114 2.45 -10.67 0.51
C VAL A 114 1.16 -10.69 1.32
N ILE A 115 0.14 -11.41 0.83
CA ILE A 115 -1.14 -11.57 1.55
C ILE A 115 -0.91 -12.22 2.91
N ASN A 116 -0.14 -13.32 2.95
CA ASN A 116 0.20 -13.99 4.19
C ASN A 116 0.95 -13.07 5.16
N MET A 117 1.96 -12.35 4.67
CA MET A 117 2.71 -11.38 5.48
C MET A 117 1.80 -10.29 6.06
N VAL A 118 0.86 -9.74 5.27
CA VAL A 118 -0.05 -8.69 5.73
C VAL A 118 -1.00 -9.23 6.80
N VAL A 119 -1.50 -10.46 6.64
CA VAL A 119 -2.40 -11.09 7.61
C VAL A 119 -1.66 -11.44 8.91
N GLU A 120 -0.45 -12.04 8.82
CA GLU A 120 0.33 -12.48 9.98
C GLU A 120 0.94 -11.32 10.79
N GLN A 121 1.24 -10.17 10.13
CA GLN A 121 1.91 -9.03 10.77
C GLN A 121 0.94 -8.01 11.37
N ASP A 122 -0.11 -8.47 12.07
CA ASP A 122 -1.12 -7.59 12.69
C ASP A 122 -1.83 -6.65 11.68
N GLY A 123 -2.05 -7.12 10.46
CA GLY A 123 -2.71 -6.34 9.40
C GLY A 123 -4.00 -5.69 9.87
N ASP A 124 -4.83 -6.41 10.62
CA ASP A 124 -6.10 -5.91 11.17
C ASP A 124 -5.93 -4.83 12.25
N LYS A 125 -4.75 -4.67 12.83
CA LYS A 125 -4.46 -3.56 13.74
C LYS A 125 -3.94 -2.34 12.99
N ARG A 126 -3.12 -2.57 11.95
CA ARG A 126 -2.46 -1.51 11.17
C ARG A 126 -3.36 -0.93 10.10
N PHE A 127 -4.21 -1.75 9.51
CA PHE A 127 -5.17 -1.35 8.49
C PHE A 127 -6.59 -1.55 9.00
N ASP A 128 -7.55 -0.82 8.43
CA ASP A 128 -8.96 -0.98 8.76
C ASP A 128 -9.49 -2.26 8.09
N PRO A 129 -9.96 -3.27 8.86
CA PRO A 129 -10.46 -4.53 8.31
C PRO A 129 -11.60 -4.35 7.31
N LYS A 130 -12.41 -3.30 7.47
CA LYS A 130 -13.48 -2.93 6.54
C LYS A 130 -12.99 -2.77 5.09
N TYR A 131 -11.76 -2.31 4.90
CA TYR A 131 -11.15 -2.10 3.59
C TYR A 131 -10.12 -3.16 3.24
N LEU A 132 -9.38 -3.67 4.25
CA LEU A 132 -8.34 -4.66 4.04
C LEU A 132 -8.89 -5.97 3.47
N HIS A 133 -9.89 -6.57 4.14
CA HIS A 133 -10.41 -7.87 3.73
C HIS A 133 -11.02 -7.85 2.31
N PRO A 134 -11.90 -6.91 1.94
CA PRO A 134 -12.41 -6.85 0.56
C PRO A 134 -11.32 -6.59 -0.48
N PHE A 135 -10.27 -5.83 -0.14
CA PHE A 135 -9.13 -5.63 -1.04
C PHE A 135 -8.39 -6.93 -1.29
N LEU A 136 -8.00 -7.65 -0.24
CA LEU A 136 -7.29 -8.93 -0.35
C LEU A 136 -8.13 -9.97 -1.10
N GLU A 137 -9.43 -10.09 -0.81
CA GLU A 137 -10.35 -10.95 -1.56
C GLU A 137 -10.42 -10.61 -3.04
N GLY A 138 -10.48 -9.31 -3.37
CA GLY A 138 -10.47 -8.85 -4.76
C GLY A 138 -9.20 -9.23 -5.49
N VAL A 139 -8.05 -9.04 -4.82
CA VAL A 139 -6.74 -9.42 -5.36
C VAL A 139 -6.68 -10.92 -5.63
N VAL A 140 -6.99 -11.78 -4.66
CA VAL A 140 -6.87 -13.24 -4.83
C VAL A 140 -7.83 -13.76 -5.90
N LYS A 141 -9.05 -13.22 -5.97
CA LYS A 141 -10.02 -13.58 -7.02
C LYS A 141 -9.51 -13.28 -8.43
N SER A 142 -8.67 -12.27 -8.60
CA SER A 142 -8.09 -11.93 -9.91
C SER A 142 -7.10 -12.97 -10.43
N PHE A 143 -6.60 -13.85 -9.57
CA PHE A 143 -5.69 -14.94 -9.95
C PHE A 143 -6.38 -16.25 -10.34
N ILE A 144 -7.70 -16.37 -10.20
CA ILE A 144 -8.43 -17.56 -10.65
C ILE A 144 -8.24 -17.73 -12.16
N GLY A 145 -7.81 -18.92 -12.59
CA GLY A 145 -7.48 -19.23 -13.98
C GLY A 145 -6.02 -18.94 -14.36
N CYS A 146 -5.21 -18.35 -13.48
CA CYS A 146 -3.79 -18.14 -13.75
C CYS A 146 -2.99 -19.44 -13.57
N GLU A 147 -2.00 -19.66 -14.46
CA GLU A 147 -0.99 -20.71 -14.27
C GLU A 147 0.00 -20.31 -13.18
N VAL A 148 0.36 -21.25 -12.34
CA VAL A 148 1.33 -21.08 -11.25
C VAL A 148 2.32 -22.24 -11.23
N VAL A 149 3.48 -21.98 -10.61
CA VAL A 149 4.46 -23.00 -10.29
C VAL A 149 4.44 -23.21 -8.78
N LEU A 150 4.20 -24.43 -8.35
CA LEU A 150 4.15 -24.80 -6.94
C LEU A 150 5.55 -24.90 -6.33
N SER A 151 5.63 -24.98 -5.02
CA SER A 151 6.91 -25.04 -4.27
C SER A 151 7.73 -26.29 -4.57
N ASP A 152 7.09 -27.37 -5.07
CA ASP A 152 7.74 -28.60 -5.52
C ASP A 152 8.18 -28.56 -7.00
N GLY A 153 7.86 -27.46 -7.71
CA GLY A 153 8.17 -27.24 -9.12
C GLY A 153 7.09 -27.73 -10.10
N GLU A 154 5.99 -28.32 -9.60
CA GLU A 154 4.88 -28.71 -10.47
C GLU A 154 4.12 -27.46 -10.96
N LYS A 155 3.49 -27.57 -12.12
CA LYS A 155 2.65 -26.50 -12.70
C LYS A 155 1.20 -26.82 -12.44
N GLY A 156 0.44 -25.81 -12.08
CA GLY A 156 -1.01 -25.93 -11.88
C GLY A 156 -1.74 -24.67 -12.30
N THR A 157 -3.04 -24.73 -12.27
CA THR A 157 -3.92 -23.58 -12.53
C THR A 157 -4.75 -23.32 -11.29
N ILE A 158 -4.81 -22.08 -10.85
CA ILE A 158 -5.65 -21.70 -9.69
C ILE A 158 -7.12 -21.87 -10.07
N VAL A 159 -7.83 -22.76 -9.37
CA VAL A 159 -9.23 -23.09 -9.64
C VAL A 159 -10.19 -22.51 -8.62
N ALA A 160 -9.75 -22.31 -7.38
CA ALA A 160 -10.58 -21.76 -6.32
C ALA A 160 -9.76 -21.01 -5.25
N MET A 161 -10.44 -20.09 -4.55
CA MET A 161 -9.92 -19.36 -3.41
C MET A 161 -10.78 -19.63 -2.19
N HIS A 162 -10.16 -19.72 -1.02
CA HIS A 162 -10.83 -19.97 0.25
C HIS A 162 -10.85 -18.71 1.11
N ALA A 163 -12.03 -18.30 1.57
CA ALA A 163 -12.19 -17.06 2.33
C ALA A 163 -11.38 -17.08 3.65
N ASP A 164 -11.24 -18.24 4.27
CA ASP A 164 -10.53 -18.42 5.54
C ASP A 164 -9.00 -18.55 5.35
N GLU A 165 -8.53 -18.83 4.12
CA GLU A 165 -7.12 -19.05 3.79
C GLU A 165 -6.74 -18.37 2.46
N LEU A 166 -6.86 -17.03 2.40
CA LEU A 166 -6.64 -16.24 1.18
C LEU A 166 -5.25 -16.46 0.53
N ALA A 167 -4.25 -16.81 1.33
CA ALA A 167 -2.89 -17.08 0.85
C ALA A 167 -2.68 -18.50 0.29
N ARG A 168 -3.70 -19.37 0.37
CA ARG A 168 -3.60 -20.80 -0.04
C ARG A 168 -4.70 -21.16 -1.03
N PRO A 169 -4.53 -20.84 -2.32
CA PRO A 169 -5.49 -21.22 -3.35
C PRO A 169 -5.52 -22.74 -3.57
N SER A 170 -6.66 -23.25 -4.08
CA SER A 170 -6.71 -24.57 -4.70
C SER A 170 -6.16 -24.49 -6.13
N VAL A 171 -5.32 -25.47 -6.49
CA VAL A 171 -4.67 -25.57 -7.78
C VAL A 171 -5.04 -26.91 -8.43
#